data_31b606f9f28c2cf06f8ff6cce8d6b134
#
_entry.id   31b606f9f28c2cf06f8ff6cce8d6b134
#
_cell.length_a   1.000
_cell.length_b   1.000
_cell.length_c   1.000
_cell.angle_alpha   90.00
_cell.angle_beta   90.00
_cell.angle_gamma   90.00
#
_symmetry.space_group_name_H-M   'P 1'
#
loop_
_entity.id
_entity.type
_entity.pdbx_description
1 polymer ?
#
loop_
_entity_poly.entity_id
_entity_poly.type
_entity_poly.pdbx_seq_one_letter_code
_entity_poly.pdbx_strand_id
1 'polypeptide(L)'
;MKSILLKIYLQPKSSKNEVVGPYRDGIKVKITAPPVGGKANEALIRFLAKELGVSPSYIEITRGQHSREKTLKISGSMDQELLKKIEIIKK
;
A
#
# COMPACT_ATOMS: atom_id res chain seq x y z
N MET A 1 -8.73 -17.60 -5.16
CA MET A 1 -7.99 -16.73 -4.21
C MET A 1 -8.82 -15.52 -3.83
N LYS A 2 -8.79 -15.15 -2.57
CA LYS A 2 -9.47 -13.95 -2.12
C LYS A 2 -8.57 -12.76 -2.27
N SER A 3 -9.17 -11.59 -2.39
CA SER A 3 -8.43 -10.34 -2.47
C SER A 3 -9.17 -9.23 -1.75
N ILE A 4 -8.42 -8.19 -1.38
CA ILE A 4 -8.95 -6.99 -0.74
C ILE A 4 -8.45 -5.79 -1.53
N LEU A 5 -9.30 -4.79 -1.73
CA LEU A 5 -8.91 -3.54 -2.33
C LEU A 5 -8.68 -2.51 -1.24
N LEU A 6 -7.55 -1.82 -1.31
CA LEU A 6 -7.20 -0.72 -0.41
C LEU A 6 -6.98 0.54 -1.22
N LYS A 7 -7.56 1.65 -0.77
CA LYS A 7 -7.30 2.95 -1.35
C LYS A 7 -6.13 3.59 -0.60
N ILE A 8 -5.11 3.99 -1.35
CA ILE A 8 -3.89 4.57 -0.78
C ILE A 8 -3.69 5.98 -1.31
N TYR A 9 -3.40 6.90 -0.40
CA TYR A 9 -2.99 8.27 -0.74
C TYR A 9 -1.50 8.35 -0.52
N LEU A 10 -0.75 8.39 -1.61
CA LEU A 10 0.71 8.31 -1.57
C LEU A 10 1.33 9.70 -1.49
N GLN A 11 2.24 9.88 -0.54
CA GLN A 11 3.06 11.08 -0.45
C GLN A 11 4.50 10.67 -0.73
N PRO A 12 5.01 10.91 -1.95
CA PRO A 12 6.38 10.57 -2.30
C PRO A 12 7.37 11.62 -1.78
N LYS A 13 8.66 11.35 -1.94
CA LYS A 13 9.74 12.25 -1.50
C LYS A 13 9.64 12.63 -0.03
N SER A 14 9.14 11.72 0.79
CA SER A 14 9.04 11.96 2.22
C SER A 14 10.36 11.60 2.91
N SER A 15 10.51 12.03 4.16
CA SER A 15 11.73 11.76 4.91
C SER A 15 11.85 10.30 5.34
N LYS A 16 10.74 9.57 5.38
CA LYS A 16 10.73 8.16 5.74
C LYS A 16 9.52 7.45 5.15
N ASN A 17 9.60 6.12 5.08
CA ASN A 17 8.46 5.30 4.69
C ASN A 17 7.59 5.08 5.94
N GLU A 18 6.31 5.39 5.83
CA GLU A 18 5.44 5.36 7.01
C GLU A 18 3.98 5.20 6.60
N VAL A 19 3.25 4.31 7.29
CA VAL A 19 1.80 4.31 7.22
C VAL A 19 1.32 5.36 8.20
N VAL A 20 0.79 6.48 7.67
CA VAL A 20 0.35 7.59 8.51
C VAL A 20 -0.97 7.25 9.21
N GLY A 21 -1.90 6.62 8.49
CA GLY A 21 -3.17 6.24 9.04
C GLY A 21 -4.34 6.61 8.14
N PRO A 22 -5.56 6.57 8.68
CA PRO A 22 -6.76 6.89 7.90
C PRO A 22 -6.69 8.28 7.30
N TYR A 23 -7.09 8.39 6.05
CA TYR A 23 -7.10 9.65 5.33
C TYR A 23 -8.21 9.57 4.27
N ARG A 24 -9.22 10.44 4.38
CA ARG A 24 -10.41 10.40 3.53
C ARG A 24 -11.02 9.00 3.57
N ASP A 25 -11.21 8.37 2.43
CA ASP A 25 -11.80 7.01 2.33
C ASP A 25 -10.74 5.92 2.22
N GLY A 26 -9.49 6.21 2.57
CA GLY A 26 -8.40 5.27 2.46
C GLY A 26 -7.34 5.46 3.53
N ILE A 27 -6.11 5.21 3.15
CA ILE A 27 -4.95 5.25 4.04
C ILE A 27 -3.87 6.12 3.42
N LYS A 28 -3.30 7.03 4.21
CA LYS A 28 -2.16 7.83 3.75
C LYS A 28 -0.86 7.10 4.06
N VAL A 29 0.00 7.01 3.05
CA VAL A 29 1.31 6.36 3.17
C VAL A 29 2.38 7.29 2.63
N LYS A 30 3.45 7.48 3.40
CA LYS A 30 4.62 8.24 2.99
C LYS A 30 5.67 7.29 2.47
N ILE A 31 6.32 7.68 1.36
CA ILE A 31 7.39 6.91 0.75
C ILE A 31 8.53 7.84 0.41
N THR A 32 9.76 7.43 0.67
CA THR A 32 10.96 8.24 0.40
C THR A 32 11.29 8.34 -1.09
N ALA A 33 10.91 7.34 -1.88
CA ALA A 33 11.24 7.31 -3.30
C ALA A 33 10.55 8.43 -4.08
N PRO A 34 11.18 8.93 -5.16
CA PRO A 34 10.58 9.98 -5.99
C PRO A 34 9.49 9.40 -6.91
N PRO A 35 8.53 10.25 -7.34
CA PRO A 35 7.44 9.80 -8.21
C PRO A 35 7.86 9.78 -9.69
N VAL A 36 8.96 9.10 -10.00
CA VAL A 36 9.50 9.04 -11.36
C VAL A 36 9.84 7.61 -11.71
N GLY A 37 9.62 7.22 -12.97
CA GLY A 37 10.01 5.91 -13.48
C GLY A 37 9.43 4.73 -12.70
N GLY A 38 8.27 4.88 -12.10
CA GLY A 38 7.66 3.81 -11.31
C GLY A 38 8.33 3.55 -9.97
N LYS A 39 9.31 4.34 -9.57
CA LYS A 39 10.07 4.10 -8.34
C LYS A 39 9.20 4.21 -7.09
N ALA A 40 8.32 5.21 -7.02
CA ALA A 40 7.43 5.35 -5.87
C ALA A 40 6.44 4.20 -5.78
N ASN A 41 5.95 3.72 -6.93
CA ASN A 41 5.02 2.59 -6.96
C ASN A 41 5.69 1.31 -6.47
N GLU A 42 6.91 1.04 -6.93
CA GLU A 42 7.67 -0.11 -6.47
C GLU A 42 7.96 -0.05 -4.98
N ALA A 43 8.38 1.12 -4.49
CA ALA A 43 8.67 1.31 -3.09
C ALA A 43 7.42 1.15 -2.23
N LEU A 44 6.28 1.64 -2.70
CA LEU A 44 5.00 1.47 -2.00
C LEU A 44 4.65 0.00 -1.85
N ILE A 45 4.75 -0.75 -2.93
CA ILE A 45 4.43 -2.18 -2.92
C ILE A 45 5.35 -2.93 -1.96
N ARG A 46 6.66 -2.68 -2.03
CA ARG A 46 7.63 -3.34 -1.14
C ARG A 46 7.37 -3.00 0.32
N PHE A 47 7.12 -1.72 0.59
CA PHE A 47 6.88 -1.28 1.95
C PHE A 47 5.62 -1.92 2.54
N LEU A 48 4.52 -1.90 1.80
CA LEU A 48 3.27 -2.50 2.28
C LEU A 48 3.38 -4.02 2.39
N ALA A 49 4.09 -4.66 1.46
CA ALA A 49 4.31 -6.11 1.55
C ALA A 49 5.02 -6.47 2.85
N LYS A 50 6.03 -5.70 3.22
CA LYS A 50 6.76 -5.90 4.46
C LYS A 50 5.86 -5.67 5.67
N GLU A 51 5.07 -4.60 5.65
CA GLU A 51 4.16 -4.28 6.75
C GLU A 51 3.10 -5.35 6.94
N LEU A 52 2.63 -5.93 5.85
CA LEU A 52 1.59 -6.94 5.88
C LEU A 52 2.13 -8.37 5.99
N GLY A 53 3.43 -8.55 5.83
CA GLY A 53 4.05 -9.86 5.91
C GLY A 53 3.70 -10.76 4.72
N VAL A 54 3.54 -10.18 3.53
CA VAL A 54 3.25 -10.92 2.30
C VAL A 54 4.32 -10.65 1.26
N SER A 55 4.36 -11.50 0.22
CA SER A 55 5.25 -11.26 -0.91
C SER A 55 4.77 -10.04 -1.70
N PRO A 56 5.69 -9.20 -2.21
CA PRO A 56 5.30 -8.08 -3.07
C PRO A 56 4.46 -8.50 -4.28
N SER A 57 4.63 -9.73 -4.76
CA SER A 57 3.86 -10.24 -5.90
C SER A 57 2.37 -10.36 -5.63
N TYR A 58 1.96 -10.32 -4.36
CA TYR A 58 0.55 -10.37 -3.99
C TYR A 58 -0.10 -8.99 -3.91
N ILE A 59 0.66 -7.93 -4.18
CA ILE A 59 0.13 -6.56 -4.16
C ILE A 59 0.23 -5.99 -5.57
N GLU A 60 -0.89 -5.48 -6.07
CA GLU A 60 -0.98 -4.92 -7.40
C GLU A 60 -1.68 -3.57 -7.37
N ILE A 61 -1.15 -2.60 -8.13
CA ILE A 61 -1.83 -1.32 -8.30
C ILE A 61 -2.82 -1.49 -9.44
N THR A 62 -4.11 -1.44 -9.13
CA THR A 62 -5.16 -1.62 -10.14
C THR A 62 -5.66 -0.30 -10.71
N ARG A 63 -5.45 0.82 -10.02
CA ARG A 63 -5.81 2.15 -10.47
C ARG A 63 -4.83 3.18 -9.95
N GLY A 64 -4.66 4.25 -10.71
CA GLY A 64 -3.87 5.40 -10.26
C GLY A 64 -2.37 5.21 -10.35
N GLN A 65 -1.87 4.49 -11.36
CA GLN A 65 -0.43 4.28 -11.54
C GLN A 65 0.34 5.60 -11.58
N HIS A 66 -0.25 6.65 -12.12
CA HIS A 66 0.38 7.97 -12.26
C HIS A 66 -0.24 9.02 -11.36
N SER A 67 -1.00 8.61 -10.37
CA SER A 67 -1.72 9.50 -9.46
C SER A 67 -1.25 9.25 -8.02
N ARG A 68 -1.45 10.25 -7.15
CA ARG A 68 -1.20 10.07 -5.72
C ARG A 68 -2.28 9.22 -5.06
N GLU A 69 -3.47 9.21 -5.63
CA GLU A 69 -4.56 8.37 -5.17
C GLU A 69 -4.53 7.06 -5.96
N LYS A 70 -4.31 5.96 -5.26
CA LYS A 70 -4.13 4.65 -5.88
C LYS A 70 -5.06 3.63 -5.26
N THR A 71 -5.46 2.64 -6.05
CA THR A 71 -6.17 1.49 -5.53
C THR A 71 -5.26 0.28 -5.66
N LEU A 72 -5.03 -0.39 -4.54
CA LEU A 72 -4.20 -1.58 -4.49
C LEU A 72 -5.06 -2.80 -4.25
N LYS A 73 -4.74 -3.87 -4.96
CA LYS A 73 -5.36 -5.18 -4.76
C LYS A 73 -4.36 -6.05 -4.03
N ILE A 74 -4.76 -6.54 -2.86
CA ILE A 74 -3.94 -7.45 -2.05
C ILE A 74 -4.57 -8.82 -2.14
N SER A 75 -3.82 -9.79 -2.66
CA SER A 75 -4.26 -11.17 -2.82
C SER A 75 -3.58 -12.06 -1.78
N GLY A 76 -4.06 -13.28 -1.65
CA GLY A 76 -3.43 -14.25 -0.76
C GLY A 76 -4.45 -15.11 -0.05
N SER A 77 -3.99 -15.80 0.98
CA SER A 77 -4.83 -16.72 1.75
C SER A 77 -5.87 -16.00 2.62
N MET A 78 -5.67 -14.72 2.89
CA MET A 78 -6.55 -13.94 3.77
C MET A 78 -6.76 -14.61 5.12
N ASP A 79 -5.70 -15.15 5.69
CA ASP A 79 -5.77 -15.73 7.02
C ASP A 79 -5.95 -14.63 8.07
N GLN A 80 -6.21 -15.04 9.33
CA GLN A 80 -6.50 -14.09 10.39
C GLN A 80 -5.34 -13.13 10.66
N GLU A 81 -4.12 -13.60 10.51
CA GLU A 81 -2.94 -12.76 10.74
C GLU A 81 -2.87 -11.61 9.73
N LEU A 82 -3.07 -11.91 8.44
CA LEU A 82 -3.08 -10.91 7.39
C LEU A 82 -4.23 -9.93 7.57
N LEU A 83 -5.43 -10.45 7.84
CA LEU A 83 -6.60 -9.60 8.05
C LEU A 83 -6.41 -8.66 9.24
N LYS A 84 -5.79 -9.14 10.31
CA LYS A 84 -5.46 -8.32 11.48
C LYS A 84 -4.51 -7.18 11.11
N LYS A 85 -3.47 -7.48 10.35
CA LYS A 85 -2.50 -6.47 9.92
C LYS A 85 -3.15 -5.41 9.04
N ILE A 86 -4.05 -5.81 8.15
CA ILE A 86 -4.80 -4.88 7.31
C ILE A 86 -5.67 -3.97 8.19
N GLU A 87 -6.35 -4.52 9.19
CA GLU A 87 -7.16 -3.72 10.11
C GLU A 87 -6.31 -2.70 10.88
N ILE A 88 -5.11 -3.09 11.30
CA ILE A 88 -4.21 -2.20 12.03
C ILE A 88 -3.81 -1.01 11.17
N ILE A 89 -3.46 -1.21 9.91
CA ILE A 89 -3.04 -0.11 9.05
C ILE A 89 -4.19 0.81 8.64
N LYS A 90 -5.43 0.32 8.73
CA LYS A 90 -6.62 1.13 8.44
C LYS A 90 -7.02 2.07 9.57
N LYS A 91 -6.41 1.95 10.72
CA LYS A 91 -6.79 2.75 11.90
C LYS A 91 -5.91 3.94 12.13
#